data_b065abb4ffc024783a85a704e34f93d5
#
_entry.id   b065abb4ffc024783a85a704e34f93d5
#
_cell.length_a   1.000
_cell.length_b   1.000
_cell.length_c   1.000
_cell.angle_alpha   90.00
_cell.angle_beta   90.00
_cell.angle_gamma   90.00
#
_symmetry.space_group_name_H-M   'P 1'
#
loop_
_entity.id
_entity.type
_entity.pdbx_description
1 polymer ?
#
loop_
_entity_poly.entity_id
_entity_poly.type
_entity_poly.pdbx_seq_one_letter_code
_entity_poly.pdbx_strand_id
1 'polypeptide(L)'
;MAFYDRTHTQYGGNSSCTALDIDGHIVILDCGSGLLSFFEEYKDRFVSGYKLDILLSHLHLDHIIGFSMFPPVLSPDSDIRIFTRSRNDFPLISQVFEPFKPPNWPVNIADTTKAKVIEIIDEEPFALADGITVTPFFTELHNKTSVFRIDAEKSVVYLLDYEIRENMDKHEKLIGFCRNSDLIILDTCFMQEDYPSRRGWGHSTIEDGKALAEASGCKRMVFSHISPIYTDKVLQAAQDGLDKSRFQIAFDGMEMEL
;
A
#
# COMPACT_ATOMS: atom_id res chain seq x y z
N MET A 1 -11.70 2.26 -3.11
CA MET A 1 -12.36 3.58 -2.90
C MET A 1 -12.92 3.60 -1.49
N ALA A 2 -12.75 4.71 -0.76
CA ALA A 2 -13.24 4.82 0.61
C ALA A 2 -14.77 4.66 0.65
N PHE A 3 -15.24 3.84 1.56
CA PHE A 3 -16.65 3.56 1.77
C PHE A 3 -16.93 3.34 3.26
N TYR A 4 -17.93 4.01 3.80
CA TYR A 4 -18.27 3.90 5.21
C TYR A 4 -19.78 3.96 5.41
N ASP A 5 -20.33 2.93 6.05
CA ASP A 5 -21.72 2.89 6.49
C ASP A 5 -21.87 2.09 7.80
N ARG A 6 -23.10 1.80 8.21
CA ARG A 6 -23.39 1.10 9.47
C ARG A 6 -22.92 -0.37 9.48
N THR A 7 -22.56 -0.93 8.36
CA THR A 7 -22.14 -2.33 8.18
C THR A 7 -20.63 -2.46 7.95
N HIS A 8 -19.89 -1.31 7.99
CA HIS A 8 -18.46 -1.22 7.77
C HIS A 8 -17.77 -0.37 8.87
N THR A 9 -18.10 -0.68 10.12
CA THR A 9 -17.61 0.10 11.29
C THR A 9 -16.47 -0.58 12.03
N GLN A 10 -16.36 -1.90 11.90
CA GLN A 10 -15.33 -2.70 12.58
C GLN A 10 -14.06 -2.81 11.75
N TYR A 11 -14.20 -3.13 10.47
CA TYR A 11 -13.04 -3.23 9.55
C TYR A 11 -12.73 -1.89 8.88
N GLY A 12 -13.66 -0.95 8.94
CA GLY A 12 -13.49 0.39 8.38
C GLY A 12 -13.82 0.46 6.89
N GLY A 13 -13.50 1.59 6.30
CA GLY A 13 -13.81 1.88 4.91
C GLY A 13 -12.81 2.83 4.27
N ASN A 14 -11.65 3.03 4.88
CA ASN A 14 -10.58 3.79 4.26
C ASN A 14 -9.94 3.03 3.11
N SER A 15 -9.45 3.76 2.13
CA SER A 15 -8.60 3.19 1.09
C SER A 15 -7.13 3.17 1.52
N SER A 16 -6.31 2.44 0.77
CA SER A 16 -5.00 1.93 1.14
C SER A 16 -4.03 2.99 1.65
N CYS A 17 -3.62 2.85 2.90
CA CYS A 17 -2.51 3.58 3.51
C CYS A 17 -1.94 2.72 4.64
N THR A 18 -0.69 2.37 4.55
CA THR A 18 0.03 1.65 5.62
C THR A 18 1.25 2.45 6.03
N ALA A 19 1.45 2.64 7.33
CA ALA A 19 2.64 3.28 7.85
C ALA A 19 3.56 2.26 8.51
N LEU A 20 4.85 2.33 8.20
CA LEU A 20 5.91 1.63 8.92
C LEU A 20 6.67 2.66 9.76
N ASP A 21 6.81 2.40 11.05
CA ASP A 21 7.72 3.12 11.93
C ASP A 21 8.95 2.25 12.18
N ILE A 22 10.07 2.61 11.60
CA ILE A 22 11.33 1.88 11.71
C ILE A 22 12.30 2.76 12.48
N ASP A 23 12.41 2.53 13.78
CA ASP A 23 13.26 3.32 14.70
C ASP A 23 13.05 4.84 14.58
N GLY A 24 11.79 5.26 14.44
CA GLY A 24 11.40 6.67 14.30
C GLY A 24 11.42 7.20 12.86
N HIS A 25 11.87 6.40 11.88
CA HIS A 25 11.78 6.72 10.46
C HIS A 25 10.45 6.24 9.91
N ILE A 26 9.61 7.19 9.46
CA ILE A 26 8.27 6.89 8.93
C ILE A 26 8.34 6.62 7.43
N VAL A 27 7.82 5.47 7.02
CA VAL A 27 7.61 5.09 5.62
C VAL A 27 6.13 4.84 5.40
N ILE A 28 5.52 5.58 4.49
CA ILE A 28 4.11 5.41 4.09
C ILE A 28 4.06 4.56 2.82
N LEU A 29 3.23 3.53 2.83
CA LEU A 29 2.94 2.66 1.69
C LEU A 29 1.54 3.00 1.20
N ASP A 30 1.45 3.64 0.07
CA ASP A 30 0.28 4.26 -0.52
C ASP A 30 -0.36 5.39 0.33
N CYS A 31 -1.05 6.28 -0.36
CA CYS A 31 -1.64 7.49 0.19
C CYS A 31 -3.14 7.58 -0.11
N GLY A 32 -3.87 6.51 0.16
CA GLY A 32 -5.32 6.50 0.10
C GLY A 32 -5.96 7.33 1.20
N SER A 33 -7.26 7.21 1.39
CA SER A 33 -7.98 8.02 2.40
C SER A 33 -7.51 7.75 3.83
N GLY A 34 -6.95 6.55 4.11
CA GLY A 34 -6.35 6.21 5.41
C GLY A 34 -5.21 7.15 5.83
N LEU A 35 -4.55 7.84 4.87
CA LEU A 35 -3.53 8.84 5.16
C LEU A 35 -4.03 9.97 6.07
N LEU A 36 -5.30 10.35 5.94
CA LEU A 36 -5.88 11.40 6.76
C LEU A 36 -6.06 10.96 8.21
N SER A 37 -6.54 9.73 8.43
CA SER A 37 -6.68 9.15 9.76
C SER A 37 -5.32 9.04 10.43
N PHE A 38 -4.32 8.52 9.69
CA PHE A 38 -2.94 8.46 10.17
C PHE A 38 -2.40 9.85 10.54
N PHE A 39 -2.58 10.85 9.68
CA PHE A 39 -2.10 12.21 9.96
C PHE A 39 -2.75 12.81 11.20
N GLU A 40 -4.07 12.69 11.38
CA GLU A 40 -4.75 13.23 12.55
C GLU A 40 -4.29 12.57 13.85
N GLU A 41 -4.03 11.28 13.84
CA GLU A 41 -3.58 10.53 15.00
C GLU A 41 -2.11 10.84 15.37
N TYR A 42 -1.24 10.98 14.36
CA TYR A 42 0.19 11.17 14.57
C TYR A 42 0.70 12.57 14.21
N LYS A 43 -0.17 13.55 14.08
CA LYS A 43 0.18 14.93 13.62
C LYS A 43 1.30 15.59 14.41
N ASP A 44 1.42 15.29 15.70
CA ASP A 44 2.48 15.83 16.57
C ASP A 44 3.87 15.34 16.18
N ARG A 45 3.97 14.29 15.39
CA ARG A 45 5.23 13.80 14.79
C ARG A 45 5.61 14.56 13.52
N PHE A 46 4.64 15.27 12.89
CA PHE A 46 4.84 16.06 11.68
C PHE A 46 5.13 17.53 12.00
N VAL A 47 6.04 17.76 12.94
CA VAL A 47 6.53 19.09 13.25
C VAL A 47 7.58 19.54 12.21
N SER A 48 7.93 20.84 12.19
CA SER A 48 8.89 21.37 11.23
C SER A 48 10.20 20.55 11.14
N GLY A 49 10.65 20.29 9.92
CA GLY A 49 11.89 19.56 9.64
C GLY A 49 11.80 18.03 9.67
N TYR A 50 10.60 17.43 9.79
CA TYR A 50 10.47 15.99 9.68
C TYR A 50 10.75 15.47 8.27
N LYS A 51 11.21 14.22 8.20
CA LYS A 51 11.38 13.50 6.95
C LYS A 51 10.29 12.44 6.81
N LEU A 52 9.76 12.31 5.60
CA LEU A 52 8.74 11.33 5.30
C LEU A 52 9.05 10.68 3.94
N ASP A 53 9.12 9.36 3.93
CA ASP A 53 9.23 8.58 2.72
C ASP A 53 7.90 7.94 2.36
N ILE A 54 7.52 8.06 1.10
CA ILE A 54 6.26 7.51 0.58
C ILE A 54 6.61 6.59 -0.59
N LEU A 55 6.17 5.35 -0.52
CA LEU A 55 6.27 4.37 -1.59
C LEU A 55 4.88 4.20 -2.22
N LEU A 56 4.71 4.62 -3.46
CA LEU A 56 3.44 4.45 -4.18
C LEU A 56 3.49 3.19 -5.05
N SER A 57 2.61 2.26 -4.76
CA SER A 57 2.45 1.04 -5.55
C SER A 57 2.02 1.36 -6.98
N HIS A 58 1.02 2.23 -7.12
CA HIS A 58 0.54 2.75 -8.40
C HIS A 58 -0.29 4.04 -8.20
N LEU A 59 -0.89 4.57 -9.26
CA LEU A 59 -1.52 5.89 -9.24
C LEU A 59 -3.06 5.83 -9.40
N HIS A 60 -3.72 4.72 -9.02
CA HIS A 60 -5.17 4.74 -8.90
C HIS A 60 -5.59 5.67 -7.76
N LEU A 61 -6.78 6.24 -7.90
CA LEU A 61 -7.24 7.29 -7.01
C LEU A 61 -7.31 6.85 -5.54
N ASP A 62 -7.69 5.62 -5.29
CA ASP A 62 -7.77 5.05 -3.94
C ASP A 62 -6.40 4.80 -3.28
N HIS A 63 -5.31 4.91 -4.02
CA HIS A 63 -3.94 4.87 -3.49
C HIS A 63 -3.29 6.25 -3.35
N ILE A 64 -3.93 7.32 -3.85
CA ILE A 64 -3.35 8.68 -3.83
C ILE A 64 -4.30 9.76 -3.32
N ILE A 65 -5.60 9.46 -3.14
CA ILE A 65 -6.63 10.48 -2.80
C ILE A 65 -6.30 11.24 -1.50
N GLY A 66 -5.60 10.62 -0.57
CA GLY A 66 -5.18 11.24 0.69
C GLY A 66 -4.30 12.47 0.50
N PHE A 67 -3.55 12.59 -0.58
CA PHE A 67 -2.77 13.79 -0.86
C PHE A 67 -3.61 15.07 -0.93
N SER A 68 -4.87 14.96 -1.33
CA SER A 68 -5.77 16.09 -1.45
C SER A 68 -5.97 16.86 -0.14
N MET A 69 -5.87 16.15 0.99
CA MET A 69 -6.13 16.70 2.33
C MET A 69 -4.96 16.48 3.30
N PHE A 70 -3.77 16.19 2.78
CA PHE A 70 -2.57 15.96 3.58
C PHE A 70 -1.72 17.25 3.69
N PRO A 71 -1.88 18.06 4.76
CA PRO A 71 -1.24 19.36 4.87
C PRO A 71 0.29 19.32 4.65
N PRO A 72 1.02 18.28 5.08
CA PRO A 72 2.45 18.20 4.86
C PRO A 72 2.89 18.30 3.40
N VAL A 73 2.08 17.82 2.44
CA VAL A 73 2.45 17.88 1.00
C VAL A 73 2.52 19.31 0.46
N LEU A 74 1.81 20.24 1.11
CA LEU A 74 1.79 21.67 0.78
C LEU A 74 2.68 22.52 1.71
N SER A 75 3.26 21.92 2.75
CA SER A 75 4.10 22.63 3.70
C SER A 75 5.47 22.96 3.09
N PRO A 76 5.94 24.20 3.19
CA PRO A 76 7.29 24.56 2.73
C PRO A 76 8.41 23.95 3.59
N ASP A 77 8.10 23.53 4.82
CA ASP A 77 9.05 23.01 5.80
C ASP A 77 9.11 21.46 5.79
N SER A 78 8.38 20.82 4.90
CA SER A 78 8.39 19.36 4.78
C SER A 78 9.55 18.86 3.91
N ASP A 79 10.16 17.73 4.29
CA ASP A 79 11.10 16.97 3.46
C ASP A 79 10.46 15.61 3.10
N ILE A 80 9.58 15.64 2.09
CA ILE A 80 8.86 14.48 1.61
C ILE A 80 9.53 13.94 0.35
N ARG A 81 9.84 12.63 0.36
CA ARG A 81 10.28 11.90 -0.83
C ARG A 81 9.20 10.90 -1.22
N ILE A 82 8.78 10.93 -2.47
CA ILE A 82 7.77 10.03 -3.03
C ILE A 82 8.47 9.17 -4.07
N PHE A 83 8.48 7.87 -3.86
CA PHE A 83 9.09 6.89 -4.74
C PHE A 83 8.00 6.18 -5.54
N THR A 84 8.08 6.22 -6.86
CA THR A 84 7.11 5.56 -7.72
C THR A 84 7.71 5.25 -9.10
N ARG A 85 7.06 4.37 -9.83
CA ARG A 85 7.39 4.02 -11.20
C ARG A 85 6.86 5.09 -12.17
N SER A 86 7.66 5.47 -13.18
CA SER A 86 7.18 6.29 -14.29
C SER A 86 6.24 5.48 -15.22
N ARG A 87 5.22 6.14 -15.76
CA ARG A 87 4.18 5.53 -16.60
C ARG A 87 4.13 6.10 -18.00
N ASN A 88 4.72 7.26 -18.21
CA ASN A 88 4.74 7.99 -19.48
C ASN A 88 5.86 9.04 -19.47
N ASP A 89 6.01 9.81 -20.53
CA ASP A 89 7.09 10.79 -20.73
C ASP A 89 6.87 12.13 -19.99
N PHE A 90 5.76 12.30 -19.26
CA PHE A 90 5.55 13.52 -18.46
C PHE A 90 6.41 13.50 -17.19
N PRO A 91 6.77 14.68 -16.65
CA PRO A 91 7.48 14.78 -15.38
C PRO A 91 6.78 13.95 -14.29
N LEU A 92 7.53 13.16 -13.54
CA LEU A 92 6.99 12.19 -12.58
C LEU A 92 6.09 12.85 -11.52
N ILE A 93 6.45 14.05 -11.06
CA ILE A 93 5.63 14.83 -10.14
C ILE A 93 4.25 15.17 -10.73
N SER A 94 4.20 15.46 -12.02
CA SER A 94 2.94 15.74 -12.72
C SER A 94 2.09 14.47 -12.89
N GLN A 95 2.71 13.29 -12.96
CA GLN A 95 1.98 12.02 -13.00
C GLN A 95 1.31 11.73 -11.65
N VAL A 96 2.04 11.90 -10.54
CA VAL A 96 1.54 11.65 -9.18
C VAL A 96 0.38 12.59 -8.84
N PHE A 97 0.51 13.88 -9.16
CA PHE A 97 -0.47 14.89 -8.79
C PHE A 97 -1.45 15.25 -9.91
N GLU A 98 -1.54 14.43 -10.96
CA GLU A 98 -2.43 14.67 -12.11
C GLU A 98 -3.89 14.92 -11.70
N PRO A 99 -4.52 14.18 -10.79
CA PRO A 99 -5.90 14.44 -10.35
C PRO A 99 -6.06 15.72 -9.52
N PHE A 100 -4.98 16.26 -8.95
CA PHE A 100 -4.99 17.35 -7.98
C PHE A 100 -4.60 18.68 -8.62
N LYS A 101 -5.34 19.06 -9.68
CA LYS A 101 -5.25 20.34 -10.40
C LYS A 101 -6.63 20.80 -10.89
N PRO A 102 -6.81 22.07 -11.25
CA PRO A 102 -8.05 22.54 -11.85
C PRO A 102 -8.45 21.74 -13.11
N PRO A 103 -9.75 21.43 -13.32
CA PRO A 103 -10.89 21.85 -12.49
C PRO A 103 -11.18 20.93 -11.29
N ASN A 104 -10.49 19.79 -11.13
CA ASN A 104 -10.77 18.78 -10.10
C ASN A 104 -10.31 19.22 -8.71
N TRP A 105 -9.28 20.07 -8.63
CA TRP A 105 -8.70 20.59 -7.40
C TRP A 105 -8.43 22.10 -7.53
N PRO A 106 -8.57 22.88 -6.44
CA PRO A 106 -8.45 24.35 -6.51
C PRO A 106 -7.08 24.87 -6.97
N VAL A 107 -6.01 24.13 -6.64
CA VAL A 107 -4.63 24.46 -7.00
C VAL A 107 -3.97 23.27 -7.69
N ASN A 108 -2.93 23.51 -8.48
CA ASN A 108 -2.10 22.44 -9.01
C ASN A 108 -1.07 22.06 -7.93
N ILE A 109 -1.23 20.90 -7.28
CA ILE A 109 -0.33 20.47 -6.22
C ILE A 109 1.08 20.28 -6.75
N ALA A 110 1.26 19.78 -7.97
CA ALA A 110 2.58 19.61 -8.58
C ALA A 110 3.41 20.91 -8.66
N ASP A 111 2.74 22.06 -8.79
CA ASP A 111 3.41 23.35 -8.89
C ASP A 111 3.73 23.98 -7.51
N THR A 112 3.06 23.52 -6.46
CA THR A 112 3.11 24.14 -5.12
C THR A 112 3.86 23.31 -4.09
N THR A 113 3.87 21.98 -4.26
CA THR A 113 4.55 21.07 -3.32
C THR A 113 6.08 21.23 -3.35
N LYS A 114 6.71 20.92 -2.21
CA LYS A 114 8.17 20.74 -2.09
C LYS A 114 8.58 19.26 -2.11
N ALA A 115 7.62 18.35 -2.19
CA ALA A 115 7.90 16.92 -2.26
C ALA A 115 8.78 16.60 -3.48
N LYS A 116 9.75 15.72 -3.27
CA LYS A 116 10.62 15.21 -4.34
C LYS A 116 10.05 13.88 -4.81
N VAL A 117 9.69 13.80 -6.08
CA VAL A 117 9.23 12.55 -6.68
C VAL A 117 10.40 11.86 -7.38
N ILE A 118 10.69 10.64 -6.98
CA ILE A 118 11.86 9.86 -7.37
C ILE A 118 11.38 8.62 -8.13
N GLU A 119 11.95 8.41 -9.30
CA GLU A 119 11.68 7.21 -10.09
C GLU A 119 12.38 6.00 -9.49
N ILE A 120 11.65 4.89 -9.40
CA ILE A 120 12.19 3.58 -9.03
C ILE A 120 12.33 2.68 -10.26
N ILE A 121 13.28 1.76 -10.20
CA ILE A 121 13.61 0.83 -11.28
C ILE A 121 13.33 -0.59 -10.80
N ASP A 122 12.75 -1.43 -11.68
CA ASP A 122 12.41 -2.82 -11.38
C ASP A 122 13.62 -3.62 -10.87
N GLU A 123 13.42 -4.34 -9.78
CA GLU A 123 14.42 -5.19 -9.15
C GLU A 123 15.73 -4.45 -8.73
N GLU A 124 15.77 -3.10 -8.77
CA GLU A 124 16.93 -2.31 -8.34
C GLU A 124 16.74 -1.79 -6.90
N PRO A 125 17.48 -2.32 -5.91
CA PRO A 125 17.33 -1.88 -4.52
C PRO A 125 17.85 -0.45 -4.31
N PHE A 126 17.20 0.28 -3.40
CA PHE A 126 17.63 1.60 -2.97
C PHE A 126 17.48 1.77 -1.45
N ALA A 127 18.28 2.65 -0.86
CA ALA A 127 18.22 2.95 0.56
C ALA A 127 17.28 4.14 0.84
N LEU A 128 16.42 4.02 1.84
CA LEU A 128 15.66 5.14 2.40
C LEU A 128 16.48 5.86 3.48
N ALA A 129 17.12 5.09 4.34
CA ALA A 129 18.00 5.55 5.41
C ALA A 129 19.05 4.46 5.71
N ASP A 130 19.96 4.73 6.64
CA ASP A 130 20.90 3.73 7.13
C ASP A 130 20.12 2.53 7.71
N GLY A 131 20.42 1.34 7.21
CA GLY A 131 19.76 0.10 7.62
C GLY A 131 18.35 -0.13 7.07
N ILE A 132 17.82 0.74 6.18
CA ILE A 132 16.51 0.56 5.55
C ILE A 132 16.68 0.49 4.03
N THR A 133 16.48 -0.69 3.46
CA THR A 133 16.57 -0.93 2.01
C THR A 133 15.21 -1.31 1.44
N VAL A 134 14.87 -0.76 0.29
CA VAL A 134 13.66 -1.10 -0.46
C VAL A 134 14.05 -1.74 -1.78
N THR A 135 13.46 -2.88 -2.08
CA THR A 135 13.56 -3.53 -3.40
C THR A 135 12.17 -3.47 -4.06
N PRO A 136 12.01 -2.81 -5.20
CA PRO A 136 10.77 -2.85 -5.97
C PRO A 136 10.73 -4.09 -6.86
N PHE A 137 9.52 -4.57 -7.14
CA PHE A 137 9.23 -5.62 -8.10
C PHE A 137 8.00 -5.21 -8.91
N PHE A 138 8.14 -5.12 -10.24
CA PHE A 138 7.08 -4.58 -11.09
C PHE A 138 6.22 -5.67 -11.71
N THR A 139 4.91 -5.40 -11.76
CA THR A 139 3.98 -6.13 -12.63
C THR A 139 3.65 -5.30 -13.88
N GLU A 140 3.48 -5.97 -15.00
CA GLU A 140 3.03 -5.34 -16.25
C GLU A 140 1.52 -5.53 -16.49
N LEU A 141 0.90 -6.42 -15.72
CA LEU A 141 -0.53 -6.69 -15.84
C LEU A 141 -1.35 -5.58 -15.19
N HIS A 142 -2.50 -5.32 -15.79
CA HIS A 142 -3.54 -4.41 -15.30
C HIS A 142 -3.02 -3.01 -14.91
N ASN A 143 -2.66 -2.81 -13.65
CA ASN A 143 -2.38 -1.50 -13.07
C ASN A 143 -0.91 -1.07 -13.18
N LYS A 144 -0.02 -1.90 -13.74
CA LYS A 144 1.43 -1.67 -13.70
C LYS A 144 1.91 -1.38 -12.28
N THR A 145 1.52 -2.21 -11.34
CA THR A 145 1.78 -2.03 -9.91
C THR A 145 3.23 -2.31 -9.56
N SER A 146 3.76 -1.57 -8.62
CA SER A 146 5.02 -1.83 -7.96
C SER A 146 4.74 -2.51 -6.62
N VAL A 147 5.31 -3.69 -6.42
CA VAL A 147 5.36 -4.38 -5.14
C VAL A 147 6.65 -3.96 -4.46
N PHE A 148 6.65 -3.82 -3.14
CA PHE A 148 7.81 -3.41 -2.38
C PHE A 148 8.20 -4.47 -1.35
N ARG A 149 9.49 -4.78 -1.28
CA ARG A 149 10.10 -5.44 -0.13
C ARG A 149 10.93 -4.40 0.61
N ILE A 150 10.64 -4.22 1.89
CA ILE A 150 11.35 -3.32 2.79
C ILE A 150 12.11 -4.20 3.78
N ASP A 151 13.42 -4.11 3.74
CA ASP A 151 14.32 -4.84 4.63
C ASP A 151 15.00 -3.87 5.60
N ALA A 152 14.83 -4.12 6.90
CA ALA A 152 15.49 -3.48 8.04
C ALA A 152 15.89 -4.57 9.04
N GLU A 153 15.73 -4.38 10.37
CA GLU A 153 15.82 -5.48 11.34
C GLU A 153 14.76 -6.57 11.05
N LYS A 154 13.61 -6.14 10.59
CA LYS A 154 12.53 -6.97 10.07
C LYS A 154 12.29 -6.70 8.60
N SER A 155 11.63 -7.66 7.94
CA SER A 155 11.30 -7.54 6.53
C SER A 155 9.78 -7.51 6.31
N VAL A 156 9.33 -6.52 5.54
CA VAL A 156 7.93 -6.34 5.15
C VAL A 156 7.80 -6.39 3.63
N VAL A 157 6.83 -7.15 3.13
CA VAL A 157 6.46 -7.13 1.72
C VAL A 157 5.07 -6.50 1.57
N TYR A 158 4.97 -5.47 0.75
CA TYR A 158 3.72 -4.79 0.42
C TYR A 158 3.29 -5.17 -0.99
N LEU A 159 2.20 -5.91 -1.09
CA LEU A 159 1.74 -6.59 -2.29
C LEU A 159 0.25 -6.29 -2.51
N LEU A 160 -0.07 -5.05 -2.89
CA LEU A 160 -1.42 -4.63 -3.22
C LEU A 160 -1.62 -4.53 -4.74
N ASP A 161 -2.87 -4.62 -5.18
CA ASP A 161 -3.27 -4.61 -6.59
C ASP A 161 -2.43 -5.58 -7.44
N TYR A 162 -2.33 -6.80 -6.93
CA TYR A 162 -1.58 -7.88 -7.55
C TYR A 162 -2.42 -9.16 -7.59
N GLU A 163 -2.69 -9.64 -8.78
CA GLU A 163 -3.42 -10.88 -9.01
C GLU A 163 -2.44 -12.04 -9.20
N ILE A 164 -2.24 -12.83 -8.15
CA ILE A 164 -1.24 -13.91 -8.13
C ILE A 164 -1.51 -14.90 -9.28
N ARG A 165 -2.75 -15.29 -9.50
CA ARG A 165 -3.14 -16.31 -10.50
C ARG A 165 -2.92 -15.87 -11.95
N GLU A 166 -2.98 -14.57 -12.23
CA GLU A 166 -2.74 -14.04 -13.57
C GLU A 166 -1.26 -13.70 -13.82
N ASN A 167 -0.42 -13.72 -12.78
CA ASN A 167 1.02 -13.48 -12.87
C ASN A 167 1.84 -14.78 -12.72
N MET A 168 1.34 -15.90 -13.22
CA MET A 168 1.98 -17.22 -13.06
C MET A 168 3.36 -17.33 -13.71
N ASP A 169 3.63 -16.54 -14.74
CA ASP A 169 4.96 -16.42 -15.36
C ASP A 169 6.01 -15.81 -14.42
N LYS A 170 5.56 -15.00 -13.44
CA LYS A 170 6.40 -14.39 -12.40
C LYS A 170 6.30 -15.10 -11.03
N HIS A 171 5.56 -16.18 -10.95
CA HIS A 171 5.22 -16.82 -9.66
C HIS A 171 6.46 -17.25 -8.86
N GLU A 172 7.41 -17.92 -9.47
CA GLU A 172 8.66 -18.33 -8.81
C GLU A 172 9.48 -17.13 -8.31
N LYS A 173 9.52 -16.05 -9.10
CA LYS A 173 10.18 -14.81 -8.70
C LYS A 173 9.45 -14.17 -7.51
N LEU A 174 8.13 -14.14 -7.53
CA LEU A 174 7.33 -13.62 -6.42
C LEU A 174 7.57 -14.40 -5.12
N ILE A 175 7.57 -15.74 -5.18
CA ILE A 175 7.91 -16.59 -4.03
C ILE A 175 9.29 -16.25 -3.51
N GLY A 176 10.28 -16.11 -4.39
CA GLY A 176 11.64 -15.72 -4.03
C GLY A 176 11.70 -14.34 -3.37
N PHE A 177 10.96 -13.38 -3.92
CA PHE A 177 10.83 -12.02 -3.41
C PHE A 177 10.21 -11.96 -2.01
N CYS A 178 9.20 -12.79 -1.76
CA CYS A 178 8.51 -12.90 -0.47
C CYS A 178 9.24 -13.79 0.55
N ARG A 179 10.35 -14.45 0.15
CA ARG A 179 10.99 -15.50 0.95
C ARG A 179 11.38 -15.04 2.35
N ASN A 180 10.89 -15.80 3.35
CA ASN A 180 11.19 -15.63 4.77
C ASN A 180 10.91 -14.20 5.31
N SER A 181 10.00 -13.45 4.69
CA SER A 181 9.59 -12.15 5.22
C SER A 181 8.90 -12.29 6.58
N ASP A 182 9.08 -11.28 7.42
CA ASP A 182 8.42 -11.23 8.73
C ASP A 182 6.93 -10.95 8.57
N LEU A 183 6.57 -10.09 7.60
CA LEU A 183 5.19 -9.73 7.27
C LEU A 183 5.01 -9.60 5.76
N ILE A 184 3.89 -10.10 5.25
CA ILE A 184 3.34 -9.74 3.93
C ILE A 184 2.01 -9.03 4.15
N ILE A 185 1.84 -7.86 3.54
CA ILE A 185 0.55 -7.17 3.42
C ILE A 185 0.06 -7.44 1.99
N LEU A 186 -1.00 -8.23 1.86
CA LEU A 186 -1.48 -8.76 0.59
C LEU A 186 -2.86 -8.22 0.25
N ASP A 187 -3.04 -7.83 -1.00
CA ASP A 187 -4.37 -7.61 -1.61
C ASP A 187 -5.21 -8.89 -1.60
N THR A 188 -6.37 -8.79 -1.02
CA THR A 188 -7.37 -9.86 -1.02
C THR A 188 -8.76 -9.26 -1.24
N CYS A 189 -8.90 -8.51 -2.35
CA CYS A 189 -10.09 -7.73 -2.65
C CYS A 189 -11.36 -8.59 -2.71
N PHE A 190 -11.24 -9.85 -3.15
CA PHE A 190 -12.39 -10.72 -3.34
C PHE A 190 -12.28 -12.02 -2.54
N MET A 191 -13.44 -12.48 -2.03
CA MET A 191 -13.56 -13.84 -1.49
C MET A 191 -13.43 -14.88 -2.60
N GLN A 192 -13.03 -16.10 -2.23
CA GLN A 192 -12.77 -17.18 -3.18
C GLN A 192 -13.96 -17.50 -4.10
N GLU A 193 -15.18 -17.45 -3.57
CA GLU A 193 -16.42 -17.71 -4.31
C GLU A 193 -16.73 -16.65 -5.36
N ASP A 194 -16.32 -15.39 -5.15
CA ASP A 194 -16.58 -14.29 -6.06
C ASP A 194 -15.47 -14.13 -7.11
N TYR A 195 -14.28 -14.66 -6.86
CA TYR A 195 -13.11 -14.51 -7.71
C TYR A 195 -13.35 -14.94 -9.17
N PRO A 196 -14.06 -16.06 -9.50
CA PRO A 196 -14.25 -16.48 -10.89
C PRO A 196 -14.88 -15.40 -11.77
N SER A 197 -15.75 -14.55 -11.21
CA SER A 197 -16.41 -13.45 -11.92
C SER A 197 -15.58 -12.16 -11.93
N ARG A 198 -14.45 -12.15 -11.22
CA ARG A 198 -13.53 -11.01 -11.04
C ARG A 198 -12.12 -11.29 -11.54
N ARG A 199 -11.90 -12.47 -12.09
CA ARG A 199 -10.63 -12.86 -12.68
C ARG A 199 -10.19 -11.83 -13.72
N GLY A 200 -8.92 -11.44 -13.66
CA GLY A 200 -8.37 -10.41 -14.53
C GLY A 200 -8.61 -8.97 -14.03
N TRP A 201 -9.10 -8.79 -12.80
CA TRP A 201 -9.31 -7.46 -12.22
C TRP A 201 -8.10 -6.93 -11.45
N GLY A 202 -7.05 -7.75 -11.31
CA GLY A 202 -5.80 -7.34 -10.66
C GLY A 202 -5.73 -7.65 -9.17
N HIS A 203 -6.58 -8.56 -8.65
CA HIS A 203 -6.70 -8.82 -7.22
C HIS A 203 -6.62 -10.30 -6.88
N SER A 204 -6.08 -10.60 -5.70
CA SER A 204 -5.95 -11.95 -5.15
C SER A 204 -7.06 -12.28 -4.15
N THR A 205 -7.02 -13.50 -3.60
CA THR A 205 -7.92 -14.00 -2.55
C THR A 205 -7.12 -14.38 -1.30
N ILE A 206 -7.83 -14.61 -0.19
CA ILE A 206 -7.23 -15.13 1.06
C ILE A 206 -6.54 -16.49 0.80
N GLU A 207 -7.13 -17.35 -0.03
CA GLU A 207 -6.58 -18.65 -0.38
C GLU A 207 -5.25 -18.54 -1.16
N ASP A 208 -5.16 -17.56 -2.06
CA ASP A 208 -3.89 -17.25 -2.76
C ASP A 208 -2.82 -16.80 -1.79
N GLY A 209 -3.19 -15.97 -0.82
CA GLY A 209 -2.29 -15.52 0.22
C GLY A 209 -1.79 -16.67 1.10
N LYS A 210 -2.65 -17.58 1.51
CA LYS A 210 -2.24 -18.76 2.28
C LYS A 210 -1.25 -19.62 1.48
N ALA A 211 -1.52 -19.85 0.20
CA ALA A 211 -0.61 -20.60 -0.68
C ALA A 211 0.75 -19.90 -0.82
N LEU A 212 0.76 -18.58 -0.99
CA LEU A 212 1.99 -17.78 -1.05
C LEU A 212 2.76 -17.85 0.28
N ALA A 213 2.07 -17.78 1.42
CA ALA A 213 2.68 -17.86 2.74
C ALA A 213 3.40 -19.20 2.95
N GLU A 214 2.78 -20.30 2.55
CA GLU A 214 3.40 -21.63 2.62
C GLU A 214 4.62 -21.76 1.68
N ALA A 215 4.48 -21.27 0.45
CA ALA A 215 5.54 -21.37 -0.56
C ALA A 215 6.75 -20.47 -0.24
N SER A 216 6.52 -19.28 0.31
CA SER A 216 7.57 -18.30 0.63
C SER A 216 8.18 -18.49 2.02
N GLY A 217 7.48 -19.16 2.94
CA GLY A 217 7.89 -19.28 4.34
C GLY A 217 7.75 -17.96 5.12
N CYS A 218 6.87 -17.05 4.70
CA CYS A 218 6.61 -15.83 5.44
C CYS A 218 6.00 -16.15 6.81
N LYS A 219 6.34 -15.33 7.83
CA LYS A 219 5.92 -15.60 9.21
C LYS A 219 4.48 -15.19 9.46
N ARG A 220 4.10 -13.98 9.04
CA ARG A 220 2.75 -13.42 9.22
C ARG A 220 2.26 -12.78 7.92
N MET A 221 0.95 -12.75 7.74
CA MET A 221 0.31 -12.10 6.59
C MET A 221 -0.92 -11.32 7.04
N VAL A 222 -1.05 -10.11 6.53
CA VAL A 222 -2.23 -9.25 6.69
C VAL A 222 -2.92 -9.16 5.34
N PHE A 223 -4.18 -9.53 5.31
CA PHE A 223 -5.07 -9.42 4.17
C PHE A 223 -5.71 -8.04 4.15
N SER A 224 -5.47 -7.27 3.11
CA SER A 224 -5.87 -5.88 2.97
C SER A 224 -6.53 -5.62 1.63
N HIS A 225 -6.86 -4.37 1.33
CA HIS A 225 -7.48 -3.93 0.08
C HIS A 225 -8.80 -4.64 -0.23
N ILE A 226 -9.61 -4.86 0.81
CA ILE A 226 -10.84 -5.65 0.73
C ILE A 226 -11.95 -4.83 0.08
N SER A 227 -12.71 -5.48 -0.81
CA SER A 227 -13.83 -4.83 -1.48
C SER A 227 -14.92 -4.39 -0.49
N PRO A 228 -15.46 -3.16 -0.62
CA PRO A 228 -16.54 -2.67 0.23
C PRO A 228 -17.89 -3.39 0.02
N ILE A 229 -17.95 -4.41 -0.83
CA ILE A 229 -19.13 -5.27 -0.93
C ILE A 229 -19.25 -6.23 0.27
N TYR A 230 -18.17 -6.44 1.03
CA TYR A 230 -18.14 -7.33 2.19
C TYR A 230 -18.33 -6.55 3.48
N THR A 231 -19.42 -6.83 4.17
CA THR A 231 -19.74 -6.21 5.46
C THR A 231 -18.86 -6.74 6.59
N ASP A 232 -18.81 -6.02 7.73
CA ASP A 232 -18.11 -6.44 8.95
C ASP A 232 -18.44 -7.89 9.35
N LYS A 233 -19.71 -8.30 9.18
CA LYS A 233 -20.14 -9.68 9.50
C LYS A 233 -19.46 -10.71 8.62
N VAL A 234 -19.31 -10.44 7.33
CA VAL A 234 -18.66 -11.34 6.38
C VAL A 234 -17.17 -11.43 6.71
N LEU A 235 -16.53 -10.29 6.93
CA LEU A 235 -15.11 -10.21 7.25
C LEU A 235 -14.79 -10.86 8.61
N GLN A 236 -15.65 -10.69 9.61
CA GLN A 236 -15.49 -11.34 10.91
C GLN A 236 -15.58 -12.88 10.78
N ALA A 237 -16.54 -13.38 9.99
CA ALA A 237 -16.65 -14.81 9.75
C ALA A 237 -15.41 -15.37 9.04
N ALA A 238 -14.88 -14.67 8.07
CA ALA A 238 -13.64 -15.03 7.40
C ALA A 238 -12.45 -15.02 8.40
N GLN A 239 -12.32 -13.95 9.20
CA GLN A 239 -11.28 -13.82 10.23
C GLN A 239 -11.34 -14.96 11.27
N ASP A 240 -12.53 -15.37 11.68
CA ASP A 240 -12.70 -16.45 12.65
C ASP A 240 -12.28 -17.82 12.11
N GLY A 241 -12.26 -18.00 10.78
CA GLY A 241 -11.75 -19.19 10.10
C GLY A 241 -10.23 -19.20 9.90
N LEU A 242 -9.50 -18.13 10.26
CA LEU A 242 -8.06 -18.02 10.08
C LEU A 242 -7.28 -18.46 11.32
N ASP A 243 -6.06 -19.00 11.09
CA ASP A 243 -5.06 -19.08 12.16
C ASP A 243 -4.55 -17.67 12.50
N LYS A 244 -5.10 -17.10 13.56
CA LYS A 244 -4.85 -15.71 13.99
C LYS A 244 -3.40 -15.45 14.42
N SER A 245 -2.60 -16.50 14.63
CA SER A 245 -1.18 -16.34 14.90
C SER A 245 -0.37 -15.99 13.65
N ARG A 246 -0.88 -16.33 12.47
CA ARG A 246 -0.24 -16.11 11.18
C ARG A 246 -0.99 -15.15 10.25
N PHE A 247 -2.32 -15.16 10.29
CA PHE A 247 -3.18 -14.51 9.30
C PHE A 247 -4.18 -13.58 9.96
N GLN A 248 -4.23 -12.34 9.50
CA GLN A 248 -5.18 -11.34 9.98
C GLN A 248 -5.79 -10.57 8.80
N ILE A 249 -7.07 -10.23 8.94
CA ILE A 249 -7.73 -9.29 8.03
C ILE A 249 -7.49 -7.88 8.58
N ALA A 250 -7.02 -6.98 7.72
CA ALA A 250 -6.76 -5.59 8.09
C ALA A 250 -8.06 -4.86 8.49
N PHE A 251 -7.92 -3.90 9.40
CA PHE A 251 -8.97 -2.96 9.76
C PHE A 251 -8.37 -1.57 9.98
N ASP A 252 -9.21 -0.54 9.86
CA ASP A 252 -8.78 0.84 10.06
C ASP A 252 -8.21 1.05 11.47
N GLY A 253 -7.02 1.65 11.55
CA GLY A 253 -6.32 1.85 12.82
C GLY A 253 -5.64 0.58 13.37
N MET A 254 -5.47 -0.47 12.56
CA MET A 254 -4.73 -1.66 12.99
C MET A 254 -3.25 -1.33 13.22
N GLU A 255 -2.75 -1.70 14.39
CA GLU A 255 -1.34 -1.61 14.73
C GLU A 255 -0.74 -3.00 14.96
N MET A 256 0.51 -3.20 14.56
CA MET A 256 1.22 -4.46 14.71
C MET A 256 2.72 -4.22 14.96
N GLU A 257 3.23 -4.84 15.99
CA GLU A 257 4.68 -4.91 16.26
C GLU A 257 5.29 -6.17 15.60
N LEU A 258 6.47 -6.02 14.98
CA LEU A 258 7.16 -7.08 14.24
C LEU A 258 8.37 -7.64 14.97
#